data_bb21c586a3ccbe3ac60b51d097ef0b21
#
_entry.id   bb21c586a3ccbe3ac60b51d097ef0b21
#
_cell.length_a   1.000
_cell.length_b   1.000
_cell.length_c   1.000
_cell.angle_alpha   90.00
_cell.angle_beta   90.00
_cell.angle_gamma   90.00
#
_symmetry.space_group_name_H-M   'P 1'
#
loop_
_entity.id
_entity.type
_entity.pdbx_description
1 polymer ?
#
loop_
_entity_poly.entity_id
_entity_poly.type
_entity_poly.pdbx_seq_one_letter_code
_entity_poly.pdbx_strand_id
1 'polypeptide(L)'
;MAGYPYLDVVVYNNFYEMLHSVYGKTPEEIAIRYREKENIRDISYREMLEETTSFYFYLKNKGLENKHIGILSENRYEYLTIYFATVFQNVIAPMDKENVPENLWKQIHDFDISVVFYTDKTAHLVESFQTSEEVEFINIDEVYSDIIKDKHSIDWLWEEIKDTDSDRFCVLGFTSGTTGEVKGAMLTQRNVTACLRGALQNNVLKSPSLAVLPMNHTYGFNPGILCTLYNGGTICLTVELKHFQRDLKEYNPYFVSMVPMIAEGVYKKILAEAKRQKKDKLLQRMIKVSNFLLKFKIDIRRMLFGNLINKRLKFISCGGAPLNPYYVDRYMELGIYLLNGYGLTECAPLICINREFDMDSESVGTIIKEVDAKIADDGEILIKGPNVMLGYYKNPEATAECMVDGYFKTGDYGYLKERRLYVTGRKKNLIILDNGKNVLPEMIEAKLSNLDWIKECIVTTRKVNDNRILVALIYTEDAPEDIQADIDRINESLPEYMRLADYELMDKEFEKNSTKKILRNKYGE
;
A
#
# COMPACT_ATOMS: atom_id res chain seq x y z
N MET A 1 -29.69 3.70 3.80
CA MET A 1 -29.40 4.11 5.20
C MET A 1 -28.34 5.19 5.13
N ALA A 2 -28.52 6.30 5.86
CA ALA A 2 -27.46 7.29 5.96
C ALA A 2 -26.20 6.60 6.52
N GLY A 3 -25.06 6.78 5.84
CA GLY A 3 -23.83 6.12 6.21
C GLY A 3 -23.42 6.44 7.66
N TYR A 4 -22.80 5.50 8.31
CA TYR A 4 -22.17 5.62 9.61
C TYR A 4 -21.26 6.87 9.66
N PRO A 5 -21.37 7.74 10.68
CA PRO A 5 -20.65 8.99 10.75
C PRO A 5 -19.13 8.77 10.78
N TYR A 6 -18.37 9.71 10.24
CA TYR A 6 -16.92 9.71 10.39
C TYR A 6 -16.53 9.89 11.85
N LEU A 7 -15.46 9.22 12.26
CA LEU A 7 -14.94 9.34 13.61
C LEU A 7 -14.27 10.71 13.82
N ASP A 8 -14.35 11.21 15.05
CA ASP A 8 -13.57 12.37 15.44
C ASP A 8 -12.11 11.97 15.66
N VAL A 9 -11.22 12.64 14.94
CA VAL A 9 -9.78 12.44 14.98
C VAL A 9 -9.12 13.79 15.12
N VAL A 10 -8.09 13.89 15.96
CA VAL A 10 -7.31 15.13 16.12
C VAL A 10 -6.75 15.54 14.76
N VAL A 11 -6.81 16.82 14.46
CA VAL A 11 -6.30 17.37 13.20
C VAL A 11 -4.84 17.78 13.40
N TYR A 12 -3.95 17.20 12.62
CA TYR A 12 -2.56 17.62 12.47
C TYR A 12 -2.33 18.01 11.01
N ASN A 13 -1.72 19.17 10.78
CA ASN A 13 -1.44 19.67 9.44
C ASN A 13 -0.03 19.28 8.95
N ASN A 14 0.86 18.93 9.89
CA ASN A 14 2.23 18.53 9.62
C ASN A 14 2.72 17.51 10.66
N PHE A 15 3.93 17.01 10.44
CA PHE A 15 4.54 16.04 11.35
C PHE A 15 5.01 16.65 12.67
N TYR A 16 5.32 17.96 12.71
CA TYR A 16 5.61 18.63 13.98
C TYR A 16 4.41 18.56 14.92
N GLU A 17 3.23 19.02 14.47
CA GLU A 17 2.00 18.98 15.29
C GLU A 17 1.70 17.56 15.78
N MET A 18 1.85 16.57 14.89
CA MET A 18 1.61 15.16 15.20
C MET A 18 2.60 14.64 16.26
N LEU A 19 3.89 14.72 16.00
CA LEU A 19 4.92 14.17 16.89
C LEU A 19 4.98 14.90 18.23
N HIS A 20 4.87 16.23 18.24
CA HIS A 20 4.85 17.03 19.47
C HIS A 20 3.65 16.69 20.34
N SER A 21 2.45 16.56 19.76
CA SER A 21 1.23 16.18 20.48
C SER A 21 1.31 14.76 21.05
N VAL A 22 1.83 13.79 20.27
CA VAL A 22 1.97 12.40 20.72
C VAL A 22 3.04 12.29 21.81
N TYR A 23 4.21 12.89 21.60
CA TYR A 23 5.29 12.91 22.58
C TYR A 23 4.85 13.52 23.91
N GLY A 24 4.13 14.64 23.88
CA GLY A 24 3.63 15.30 25.09
C GLY A 24 2.67 14.45 25.93
N LYS A 25 2.05 13.42 25.33
CA LYS A 25 1.11 12.51 26.00
C LYS A 25 1.74 11.18 26.41
N THR A 26 2.64 10.64 25.59
CA THR A 26 3.10 9.26 25.69
C THR A 26 4.62 9.10 25.47
N PRO A 27 5.50 9.90 26.11
CA PRO A 27 6.93 9.86 25.81
C PRO A 27 7.58 8.51 26.13
N GLU A 28 7.12 7.82 27.18
CA GLU A 28 7.69 6.54 27.61
C GLU A 28 7.01 5.32 27.01
N GLU A 29 5.91 5.51 26.25
CA GLU A 29 5.24 4.39 25.56
C GLU A 29 6.10 3.90 24.40
N ILE A 30 5.96 2.62 24.08
CA ILE A 30 6.69 1.98 22.98
C ILE A 30 6.15 2.50 21.65
N ALA A 31 6.98 3.20 20.89
CA ALA A 31 6.69 3.61 19.52
C ALA A 31 6.94 2.46 18.54
N ILE A 32 8.07 1.77 18.68
CA ILE A 32 8.49 0.73 17.74
C ILE A 32 8.98 -0.49 18.52
N ARG A 33 8.59 -1.66 18.02
CA ARG A 33 9.04 -2.98 18.48
C ARG A 33 9.55 -3.77 17.29
N TYR A 34 10.74 -4.31 17.37
CA TYR A 34 11.29 -5.17 16.32
C TYR A 34 12.22 -6.23 16.89
N ARG A 35 12.56 -7.20 16.05
CA ARG A 35 13.53 -8.22 16.41
C ARG A 35 14.92 -7.82 15.93
N GLU A 36 15.82 -7.71 16.88
CA GLU A 36 17.24 -7.54 16.63
C GLU A 36 17.96 -8.85 17.04
N LYS A 37 18.45 -9.59 16.03
CA LYS A 37 18.98 -10.96 16.21
C LYS A 37 17.95 -11.86 16.92
N GLU A 38 18.27 -12.35 18.12
CA GLU A 38 17.41 -13.23 18.91
C GLU A 38 16.50 -12.47 19.89
N ASN A 39 16.73 -11.17 20.10
CA ASN A 39 16.02 -10.38 21.09
C ASN A 39 14.95 -9.48 20.47
N ILE A 40 13.91 -9.20 21.26
CA ILE A 40 12.97 -8.12 20.94
C ILE A 40 13.55 -6.83 21.50
N ARG A 41 13.63 -5.81 20.66
CA ARG A 41 13.97 -4.45 21.03
C ARG A 41 12.74 -3.57 21.00
N ASP A 42 12.55 -2.82 22.07
CA ASP A 42 11.51 -1.82 22.23
C ASP A 42 12.16 -0.43 22.22
N ILE A 43 11.62 0.47 21.42
CA ILE A 43 12.04 1.88 21.31
C ILE A 43 10.86 2.72 21.77
N SER A 44 11.06 3.57 22.78
CA SER A 44 10.04 4.53 23.23
C SER A 44 9.89 5.70 22.25
N TYR A 45 8.80 6.48 22.39
CA TYR A 45 8.67 7.75 21.66
C TYR A 45 9.79 8.72 22.01
N ARG A 46 10.23 8.73 23.26
CA ARG A 46 11.38 9.53 23.69
C ARG A 46 12.66 9.13 22.96
N GLU A 47 13.02 7.86 23.00
CA GLU A 47 14.22 7.34 22.32
C GLU A 47 14.18 7.61 20.82
N MET A 48 13.05 7.34 20.16
CA MET A 48 12.84 7.62 18.72
C MET A 48 13.08 9.10 18.40
N LEU A 49 12.57 10.01 19.22
CA LEU A 49 12.71 11.45 18.97
C LEU A 49 14.10 11.98 19.34
N GLU A 50 14.76 11.45 20.37
CA GLU A 50 16.17 11.76 20.67
C GLU A 50 17.08 11.39 19.50
N GLU A 51 16.89 10.18 18.91
CA GLU A 51 17.67 9.74 17.76
C GLU A 51 17.31 10.54 16.49
N THR A 52 16.02 10.86 16.30
CA THR A 52 15.58 11.75 15.20
C THR A 52 16.22 13.13 15.33
N THR A 53 16.32 13.67 16.55
CA THR A 53 16.95 14.96 16.82
C THR A 53 18.43 14.93 16.47
N SER A 54 19.15 13.90 16.93
CA SER A 54 20.57 13.74 16.61
C SER A 54 20.81 13.65 15.10
N PHE A 55 19.97 12.90 14.40
CA PHE A 55 20.08 12.77 12.95
C PHE A 55 19.73 14.08 12.20
N TYR A 56 18.73 14.83 12.69
CA TYR A 56 18.38 16.16 12.16
C TYR A 56 19.56 17.12 12.23
N PHE A 57 20.22 17.22 13.40
CA PHE A 57 21.39 18.08 13.58
C PHE A 57 22.60 17.59 12.80
N TYR A 58 22.76 16.27 12.63
CA TYR A 58 23.79 15.71 11.75
C TYR A 58 23.61 16.22 10.30
N LEU A 59 22.38 16.15 9.75
CA LEU A 59 22.11 16.68 8.40
C LEU A 59 22.39 18.18 8.32
N LYS A 60 21.95 18.95 9.32
CA LYS A 60 22.18 20.40 9.40
C LYS A 60 23.66 20.75 9.47
N ASN A 61 24.44 20.08 10.33
CA ASN A 61 25.87 20.29 10.49
C ASN A 61 26.68 19.93 9.24
N LYS A 62 26.19 18.98 8.43
CA LYS A 62 26.74 18.66 7.11
C LYS A 62 26.36 19.68 6.03
N GLY A 63 25.54 20.68 6.32
CA GLY A 63 25.03 21.63 5.34
C GLY A 63 24.01 21.01 4.37
N LEU A 64 23.36 19.94 4.78
CA LEU A 64 22.34 19.25 3.99
C LEU A 64 20.96 19.86 4.28
N GLU A 65 20.72 21.06 3.75
CA GLU A 65 19.42 21.73 3.80
C GLU A 65 18.90 21.96 2.38
N ASN A 66 17.59 21.83 2.19
CA ASN A 66 16.92 21.95 0.89
C ASN A 66 17.49 21.00 -0.18
N LYS A 67 17.89 19.79 0.22
CA LYS A 67 18.41 18.74 -0.65
C LYS A 67 17.38 17.64 -0.86
N HIS A 68 17.51 16.91 -1.97
CA HIS A 68 16.82 15.63 -2.15
C HIS A 68 17.73 14.53 -1.61
N ILE A 69 17.22 13.79 -0.64
CA ILE A 69 17.95 12.74 0.08
C ILE A 69 17.27 11.40 -0.20
N GLY A 70 17.99 10.53 -0.89
CA GLY A 70 17.56 9.16 -1.15
C GLY A 70 17.72 8.28 0.09
N ILE A 71 16.79 7.35 0.30
CA ILE A 71 16.94 6.27 1.27
C ILE A 71 16.70 4.94 0.58
N LEU A 72 17.74 4.09 0.53
CA LEU A 72 17.78 2.80 -0.14
C LEU A 72 18.05 1.72 0.91
N SER A 73 16.99 1.15 1.47
CA SER A 73 17.09 0.28 2.64
C SER A 73 15.97 -0.75 2.68
N GLU A 74 16.22 -1.86 3.37
CA GLU A 74 15.17 -2.75 3.85
C GLU A 74 14.34 -2.10 4.96
N ASN A 75 13.25 -2.80 5.37
CA ASN A 75 12.46 -2.38 6.53
C ASN A 75 13.33 -2.44 7.80
N ARG A 76 13.54 -1.30 8.43
CA ARG A 76 14.34 -1.18 9.66
C ARG A 76 13.97 0.07 10.45
N TYR A 77 14.32 0.08 11.71
CA TYR A 77 13.99 1.19 12.61
C TYR A 77 14.63 2.52 12.16
N GLU A 78 15.90 2.48 11.79
CA GLU A 78 16.68 3.67 11.40
C GLU A 78 16.10 4.39 10.18
N TYR A 79 15.38 3.66 9.33
CA TYR A 79 14.63 4.27 8.21
C TYR A 79 13.66 5.34 8.71
N LEU A 80 12.95 5.05 9.81
CA LEU A 80 11.95 5.97 10.35
C LEU A 80 12.59 7.23 10.94
N THR A 81 13.70 7.05 11.66
CA THR A 81 14.50 8.15 12.23
C THR A 81 15.01 9.08 11.12
N ILE A 82 15.60 8.50 10.06
CA ILE A 82 16.10 9.24 8.90
C ILE A 82 14.96 9.96 8.18
N TYR A 83 13.81 9.27 8.00
CA TYR A 83 12.64 9.86 7.35
C TYR A 83 12.19 11.14 8.06
N PHE A 84 11.95 11.07 9.38
CA PHE A 84 11.51 12.24 10.13
C PHE A 84 12.58 13.34 10.22
N ALA A 85 13.84 12.99 10.40
CA ALA A 85 14.92 13.98 10.40
C ALA A 85 15.02 14.72 9.05
N THR A 86 14.69 14.05 7.95
CA THR A 86 14.82 14.61 6.60
C THR A 86 13.64 15.51 6.22
N VAL A 87 12.38 15.11 6.50
CA VAL A 87 11.19 15.78 5.95
C VAL A 87 10.97 17.21 6.46
N PHE A 88 11.65 17.63 7.54
CA PHE A 88 11.48 18.97 8.09
C PHE A 88 12.27 20.04 7.33
N GLN A 89 13.40 19.71 6.74
CA GLN A 89 14.25 20.67 6.03
C GLN A 89 14.67 20.24 4.62
N ASN A 90 14.42 18.97 4.26
CA ASN A 90 14.82 18.35 3.00
C ASN A 90 13.65 17.69 2.31
N VAL A 91 13.90 17.05 1.15
CA VAL A 91 12.98 16.16 0.46
C VAL A 91 13.50 14.73 0.62
N ILE A 92 12.70 13.86 1.23
CA ILE A 92 13.01 12.43 1.28
C ILE A 92 12.56 11.75 -0.01
N ALA A 93 13.44 10.93 -0.60
CA ALA A 93 13.19 10.12 -1.79
C ALA A 93 13.32 8.63 -1.42
N PRO A 94 12.23 7.94 -1.02
CA PRO A 94 12.24 6.51 -0.75
C PRO A 94 12.53 5.70 -2.01
N MET A 95 13.69 5.02 -2.06
CA MET A 95 14.15 4.28 -3.24
C MET A 95 13.87 2.78 -3.11
N ASP A 96 13.59 2.12 -4.23
CA ASP A 96 13.25 0.71 -4.25
C ASP A 96 14.51 -0.18 -4.31
N LYS A 97 14.72 -0.97 -3.26
CA LYS A 97 15.83 -1.93 -3.18
C LYS A 97 15.73 -3.13 -4.13
N GLU A 98 14.57 -3.35 -4.74
CA GLU A 98 14.36 -4.38 -5.77
C GLU A 98 14.67 -3.84 -7.19
N ASN A 99 15.06 -2.58 -7.30
CA ASN A 99 15.41 -1.95 -8.57
C ASN A 99 16.79 -2.41 -9.03
N VAL A 100 17.12 -2.18 -10.31
CA VAL A 100 18.46 -2.44 -10.86
C VAL A 100 19.33 -1.18 -10.77
N PRO A 101 20.67 -1.33 -10.66
CA PRO A 101 21.58 -0.19 -10.50
C PRO A 101 21.40 0.92 -11.53
N GLU A 102 21.24 0.57 -12.81
CA GLU A 102 21.11 1.54 -13.90
C GLU A 102 19.86 2.42 -13.75
N ASN A 103 18.75 1.81 -13.33
CA ASN A 103 17.51 2.54 -13.08
C ASN A 103 17.63 3.43 -11.84
N LEU A 104 18.31 2.97 -10.78
CA LEU A 104 18.57 3.78 -9.59
C LEU A 104 19.44 4.99 -9.94
N TRP A 105 20.48 4.78 -10.73
CA TRP A 105 21.36 5.86 -11.19
C TRP A 105 20.61 6.92 -12.01
N LYS A 106 19.79 6.46 -12.96
CA LYS A 106 18.91 7.35 -13.72
C LYS A 106 17.97 8.13 -12.79
N GLN A 107 17.36 7.45 -11.81
CA GLN A 107 16.46 8.04 -10.83
C GLN A 107 17.16 9.10 -9.97
N ILE A 108 18.39 8.86 -9.53
CA ILE A 108 19.21 9.81 -8.77
C ILE A 108 19.38 11.13 -9.55
N HIS A 109 19.71 11.06 -10.83
CA HIS A 109 19.92 12.24 -11.68
C HIS A 109 18.62 12.94 -12.07
N ASP A 110 17.62 12.19 -12.53
CA ASP A 110 16.34 12.76 -12.98
C ASP A 110 15.65 13.55 -11.86
N PHE A 111 15.89 13.18 -10.60
CA PHE A 111 15.23 13.74 -9.43
C PHE A 111 16.16 14.53 -8.50
N ASP A 112 17.35 14.93 -8.96
CA ASP A 112 18.34 15.74 -8.22
C ASP A 112 18.68 15.21 -6.82
N ILE A 113 18.74 13.90 -6.66
CA ILE A 113 19.12 13.28 -5.39
C ILE A 113 20.61 13.49 -5.19
N SER A 114 20.99 14.25 -4.17
CA SER A 114 22.38 14.64 -3.90
C SER A 114 23.05 13.81 -2.80
N VAL A 115 22.25 13.11 -1.98
CA VAL A 115 22.73 12.20 -0.94
C VAL A 115 21.89 10.93 -0.98
N VAL A 116 22.53 9.76 -0.87
CA VAL A 116 21.84 8.47 -0.75
C VAL A 116 22.31 7.75 0.51
N PHE A 117 21.41 7.58 1.46
CA PHE A 117 21.60 6.68 2.58
C PHE A 117 21.29 5.25 2.15
N TYR A 118 22.26 4.34 2.29
CA TYR A 118 22.12 2.93 1.94
C TYR A 118 22.56 2.02 3.09
N THR A 119 22.35 0.71 2.98
CA THR A 119 22.72 -0.29 3.98
C THR A 119 23.68 -1.32 3.40
N ASP A 120 24.34 -2.12 4.26
CA ASP A 120 25.17 -3.24 3.81
C ASP A 120 24.43 -4.18 2.86
N LYS A 121 23.12 -4.39 3.11
CA LYS A 121 22.27 -5.23 2.24
C LYS A 121 22.02 -4.65 0.85
N THR A 122 22.06 -3.33 0.72
CA THR A 122 21.79 -2.61 -0.53
C THR A 122 23.06 -2.05 -1.17
N ALA A 123 24.23 -2.23 -0.56
CA ALA A 123 25.52 -1.72 -1.04
C ALA A 123 25.82 -2.11 -2.51
N HIS A 124 25.50 -3.35 -2.88
CA HIS A 124 25.69 -3.86 -4.24
C HIS A 124 24.92 -3.07 -5.31
N LEU A 125 23.88 -2.33 -4.95
CA LEU A 125 23.08 -1.50 -5.87
C LEU A 125 23.74 -0.16 -6.19
N VAL A 126 24.63 0.31 -5.33
CA VAL A 126 25.28 1.62 -5.45
C VAL A 126 26.81 1.53 -5.65
N GLU A 127 27.40 0.35 -5.53
CA GLU A 127 28.84 0.13 -5.57
C GLU A 127 29.53 0.73 -6.81
N SER A 128 28.91 0.63 -7.99
CA SER A 128 29.44 1.19 -9.23
C SER A 128 29.41 2.72 -9.31
N PHE A 129 28.67 3.39 -8.42
CA PHE A 129 28.43 4.84 -8.42
C PHE A 129 29.10 5.57 -7.26
N GLN A 130 29.64 4.85 -6.28
CA GLN A 130 30.24 5.44 -5.06
C GLN A 130 31.44 6.36 -5.32
N THR A 131 32.04 6.30 -6.50
CA THR A 131 33.13 7.20 -6.91
C THR A 131 32.66 8.49 -7.55
N SER A 132 31.35 8.71 -7.67
CA SER A 132 30.79 9.96 -8.19
C SER A 132 31.10 11.12 -7.24
N GLU A 133 31.53 12.25 -7.78
CA GLU A 133 31.70 13.50 -7.02
C GLU A 133 30.38 14.30 -6.92
N GLU A 134 29.34 13.89 -7.66
CA GLU A 134 28.07 14.61 -7.73
C GLU A 134 27.07 14.18 -6.63
N VAL A 135 27.21 12.93 -6.13
CA VAL A 135 26.28 12.31 -5.18
C VAL A 135 27.04 11.73 -4.01
N GLU A 136 26.69 12.09 -2.80
CA GLU A 136 27.27 11.51 -1.59
C GLU A 136 26.52 10.21 -1.21
N PHE A 137 27.25 9.09 -1.09
CA PHE A 137 26.71 7.80 -0.64
C PHE A 137 27.15 7.53 0.80
N ILE A 138 26.17 7.36 1.70
CA ILE A 138 26.41 7.20 3.14
C ILE A 138 25.84 5.86 3.60
N ASN A 139 26.71 4.99 4.12
CA ASN A 139 26.29 3.71 4.68
C ASN A 139 25.69 3.90 6.09
N ILE A 140 24.41 3.62 6.25
CA ILE A 140 23.68 3.74 7.53
C ILE A 140 24.30 2.84 8.60
N ASP A 141 24.71 1.62 8.23
CA ASP A 141 25.25 0.64 9.19
C ASP A 141 26.60 1.08 9.77
N GLU A 142 27.35 1.92 9.06
CA GLU A 142 28.61 2.48 9.53
C GLU A 142 28.44 3.74 10.41
N VAL A 143 27.50 4.64 10.03
CA VAL A 143 27.47 5.98 10.64
C VAL A 143 26.40 6.16 11.71
N TYR A 144 25.31 5.39 11.66
CA TYR A 144 24.13 5.63 12.49
C TYR A 144 24.44 5.61 13.99
N SER A 145 25.20 4.60 14.44
CA SER A 145 25.54 4.44 15.85
C SER A 145 26.38 5.60 16.42
N ASP A 146 27.16 6.28 15.59
CA ASP A 146 27.97 7.43 16.01
C ASP A 146 27.14 8.71 15.98
N ILE A 147 26.24 8.87 14.99
CA ILE A 147 25.33 10.02 14.93
C ILE A 147 24.45 10.10 16.17
N ILE A 148 23.83 8.98 16.60
CA ILE A 148 22.90 8.98 17.74
C ILE A 148 23.60 9.13 19.11
N LYS A 149 24.94 9.01 19.17
CA LYS A 149 25.72 9.33 20.39
C LYS A 149 25.83 10.83 20.63
N ASP A 150 25.81 11.63 19.58
CA ASP A 150 25.81 13.09 19.66
C ASP A 150 24.39 13.59 20.00
N LYS A 151 24.08 13.52 21.30
CA LYS A 151 22.75 13.80 21.81
C LYS A 151 22.45 15.28 21.85
N HIS A 152 21.35 15.65 21.21
CA HIS A 152 20.76 16.97 21.27
C HIS A 152 19.43 16.93 22.02
N SER A 153 19.05 18.05 22.68
CA SER A 153 17.75 18.16 23.33
C SER A 153 16.62 18.13 22.31
N ILE A 154 15.58 17.35 22.58
CA ILE A 154 14.33 17.34 21.77
C ILE A 154 13.71 18.74 21.72
N ASP A 155 13.86 19.55 22.77
CA ASP A 155 13.35 20.93 22.78
C ASP A 155 14.02 21.79 21.71
N TRP A 156 15.29 21.53 21.39
CA TRP A 156 15.96 22.22 20.28
C TRP A 156 15.37 21.81 18.93
N LEU A 157 15.03 20.54 18.74
CA LEU A 157 14.34 20.11 17.55
C LEU A 157 12.99 20.85 17.41
N TRP A 158 12.20 20.89 18.50
CA TRP A 158 10.91 21.59 18.49
C TRP A 158 11.05 23.07 18.10
N GLU A 159 12.05 23.77 18.62
CA GLU A 159 12.30 25.17 18.24
C GLU A 159 12.65 25.32 16.75
N GLU A 160 13.43 24.39 16.19
CA GLU A 160 13.82 24.42 14.78
C GLU A 160 12.66 24.15 13.82
N ILE A 161 11.73 23.25 14.19
CA ILE A 161 10.70 22.75 13.26
C ILE A 161 9.28 23.27 13.54
N LYS A 162 9.06 24.07 14.58
CA LYS A 162 7.73 24.57 14.96
C LYS A 162 7.03 25.37 13.85
N ASP A 163 7.80 26.09 13.05
CA ASP A 163 7.33 26.93 11.95
C ASP A 163 7.39 26.21 10.58
N THR A 164 7.42 24.88 10.59
CA THR A 164 7.47 24.08 9.37
C THR A 164 6.26 24.37 8.47
N ASP A 165 6.53 24.78 7.23
CA ASP A 165 5.49 24.95 6.21
C ASP A 165 4.89 23.58 5.84
N SER A 166 3.62 23.39 6.18
CA SER A 166 2.87 22.16 5.93
C SER A 166 2.73 21.84 4.44
N ASP A 167 2.80 22.85 3.58
CA ASP A 167 2.60 22.76 2.14
C ASP A 167 3.91 22.74 1.35
N ARG A 168 5.06 22.76 2.03
CA ARG A 168 6.36 22.55 1.40
C ARG A 168 6.48 21.12 0.87
N PHE A 169 6.99 20.98 -0.36
CA PHE A 169 7.40 19.69 -0.91
C PHE A 169 8.46 19.04 -0.03
N CYS A 170 8.19 17.82 0.45
CA CYS A 170 9.08 17.12 1.39
C CYS A 170 9.20 15.61 1.16
N VAL A 171 8.30 15.00 0.37
CA VAL A 171 8.37 13.57 0.03
C VAL A 171 8.24 13.40 -1.49
N LEU A 172 9.21 12.73 -2.09
CA LEU A 172 9.20 12.36 -3.49
C LEU A 172 8.69 10.92 -3.65
N GLY A 173 7.43 10.78 -4.02
CA GLY A 173 6.79 9.47 -4.22
C GLY A 173 7.02 8.95 -5.63
N PHE A 174 7.80 7.88 -5.81
CA PHE A 174 8.04 7.30 -7.13
C PHE A 174 6.87 6.47 -7.62
N THR A 175 6.48 6.68 -8.87
CA THR A 175 5.44 5.91 -9.55
C THR A 175 5.97 5.36 -10.87
N SER A 176 5.59 4.13 -11.21
CA SER A 176 5.86 3.60 -12.55
C SER A 176 4.85 4.23 -13.52
N GLY A 177 5.33 5.14 -14.34
CA GLY A 177 4.53 5.75 -15.41
C GLY A 177 3.96 4.70 -16.38
N THR A 178 2.94 5.08 -17.13
CA THR A 178 2.34 4.22 -18.18
C THR A 178 3.28 3.96 -19.35
N THR A 179 4.26 4.84 -19.55
CA THR A 179 5.29 4.79 -20.60
C THR A 179 6.52 3.99 -20.21
N GLY A 180 6.57 3.45 -18.99
CA GLY A 180 7.76 2.81 -18.41
C GLY A 180 8.73 3.79 -17.75
N GLU A 181 8.54 5.10 -17.92
CA GLU A 181 9.33 6.12 -17.22
C GLU A 181 8.82 6.33 -15.79
N VAL A 182 9.75 6.43 -14.85
CA VAL A 182 9.44 6.74 -13.46
C VAL A 182 9.05 8.20 -13.34
N LYS A 183 7.91 8.48 -12.69
CA LYS A 183 7.49 9.84 -12.32
C LYS A 183 7.62 10.03 -10.81
N GLY A 184 7.97 11.24 -10.40
CA GLY A 184 8.08 11.60 -8.99
C GLY A 184 6.91 12.49 -8.57
N ALA A 185 5.97 11.96 -7.81
CA ALA A 185 4.88 12.74 -7.21
C ALA A 185 5.41 13.59 -6.05
N MET A 186 5.22 14.89 -6.11
CA MET A 186 5.61 15.84 -5.06
C MET A 186 4.56 15.88 -3.95
N LEU A 187 4.88 15.33 -2.77
CA LEU A 187 3.99 15.31 -1.63
C LEU A 187 4.46 16.27 -0.53
N THR A 188 3.50 16.84 0.18
CA THR A 188 3.70 17.72 1.32
C THR A 188 3.37 17.00 2.63
N GLN A 189 3.78 17.56 3.77
CA GLN A 189 3.37 17.02 5.07
C GLN A 189 1.85 17.07 5.23
N ARG A 190 1.18 18.11 4.72
CA ARG A 190 -0.29 18.21 4.72
C ARG A 190 -0.95 17.10 3.90
N ASN A 191 -0.42 16.76 2.72
CA ASN A 191 -0.98 15.64 1.94
C ASN A 191 -0.96 14.35 2.73
N VAL A 192 0.18 14.04 3.38
CA VAL A 192 0.33 12.82 4.17
C VAL A 192 -0.58 12.84 5.40
N THR A 193 -0.54 13.88 6.23
CA THR A 193 -1.35 13.96 7.47
C THR A 193 -2.85 13.96 7.20
N ALA A 194 -3.30 14.60 6.12
CA ALA A 194 -4.71 14.53 5.68
C ALA A 194 -5.14 13.11 5.29
N CYS A 195 -4.26 12.40 4.58
CA CYS A 195 -4.47 11.00 4.23
C CYS A 195 -4.59 10.11 5.49
N LEU A 196 -3.66 10.24 6.45
CA LEU A 196 -3.68 9.50 7.73
C LEU A 196 -4.95 9.77 8.51
N ARG A 197 -5.32 11.04 8.66
CA ARG A 197 -6.56 11.47 9.32
C ARG A 197 -7.77 10.84 8.65
N GLY A 198 -7.86 10.87 7.32
CA GLY A 198 -8.96 10.27 6.57
C GLY A 198 -9.10 8.76 6.80
N ALA A 199 -7.99 8.03 6.86
CA ALA A 199 -7.98 6.60 7.19
C ALA A 199 -8.53 6.34 8.60
N LEU A 200 -8.08 7.12 9.59
CA LEU A 200 -8.48 7.01 10.99
C LEU A 200 -9.91 7.48 11.24
N GLN A 201 -10.43 8.42 10.46
CA GLN A 201 -11.85 8.82 10.50
C GLN A 201 -12.79 7.73 9.98
N ASN A 202 -12.30 6.84 9.15
CA ASN A 202 -13.07 5.72 8.61
C ASN A 202 -13.12 4.52 9.55
N ASN A 203 -12.03 4.21 10.27
CA ASN A 203 -11.92 3.00 11.10
C ASN A 203 -11.13 3.26 12.39
N VAL A 204 -11.56 2.65 13.50
CA VAL A 204 -10.84 2.69 14.79
C VAL A 204 -9.64 1.75 14.72
N LEU A 205 -8.49 2.23 14.31
CA LEU A 205 -7.25 1.45 14.31
C LEU A 205 -6.59 1.53 15.69
N LYS A 206 -6.47 0.38 16.36
CA LYS A 206 -5.81 0.25 17.66
C LYS A 206 -4.41 -0.34 17.50
N SER A 207 -3.58 -0.09 18.49
CA SER A 207 -2.22 -0.62 18.63
C SER A 207 -2.18 -2.02 19.28
N PRO A 208 -1.14 -2.83 19.04
CA PRO A 208 -0.08 -2.61 18.08
C PRO A 208 -0.47 -2.91 16.64
N SER A 209 0.21 -2.28 15.69
CA SER A 209 0.16 -2.66 14.27
C SER A 209 1.35 -3.53 13.90
N LEU A 210 1.24 -4.30 12.81
CA LEU A 210 2.36 -5.02 12.21
C LEU A 210 2.66 -4.44 10.83
N ALA A 211 3.85 -3.85 10.67
CA ALA A 211 4.35 -3.33 9.41
C ALA A 211 5.15 -4.43 8.69
N VAL A 212 4.63 -4.91 7.56
CA VAL A 212 5.22 -6.00 6.77
C VAL A 212 5.54 -5.60 5.34
N LEU A 213 4.90 -4.54 4.86
CA LEU A 213 5.11 -4.05 3.49
C LEU A 213 6.38 -3.20 3.42
N PRO A 214 6.99 -3.07 2.23
CA PRO A 214 8.17 -2.24 2.06
C PRO A 214 7.92 -0.77 2.45
N MET A 215 8.84 -0.21 3.25
CA MET A 215 8.73 1.17 3.76
C MET A 215 8.94 2.23 2.69
N ASN A 216 9.57 1.89 1.57
CA ASN A 216 9.76 2.79 0.44
C ASN A 216 8.46 3.06 -0.36
N HIS A 217 7.42 2.26 -0.18
CA HIS A 217 6.13 2.47 -0.81
C HIS A 217 5.16 3.22 0.11
N THR A 218 4.51 4.26 -0.40
CA THR A 218 3.54 5.07 0.37
C THR A 218 2.45 4.21 1.02
N TYR A 219 1.98 3.17 0.35
CA TYR A 219 1.00 2.24 0.94
C TYR A 219 1.60 1.37 2.06
N GLY A 220 2.85 0.96 1.97
CA GLY A 220 3.53 0.23 3.04
C GLY A 220 3.79 1.10 4.27
N PHE A 221 4.17 2.35 4.04
CA PHE A 221 4.61 3.28 5.07
C PHE A 221 3.45 4.00 5.78
N ASN A 222 2.54 4.63 5.04
CA ASN A 222 1.53 5.49 5.63
C ASN A 222 0.49 4.73 6.47
N PRO A 223 -0.27 3.73 5.97
CA PRO A 223 -1.26 3.04 6.80
C PRO A 223 -0.63 2.13 7.86
N GLY A 224 0.47 1.44 7.53
CA GLY A 224 1.10 0.47 8.44
C GLY A 224 1.87 1.13 9.58
N ILE A 225 2.52 2.25 9.32
CA ILE A 225 3.44 2.92 10.25
C ILE A 225 2.86 4.26 10.70
N LEU A 226 2.70 5.23 9.79
CA LEU A 226 2.35 6.59 10.17
C LEU A 226 0.95 6.70 10.79
N CYS A 227 -0.07 5.93 10.34
CA CYS A 227 -1.39 5.90 11.00
C CYS A 227 -1.30 5.44 12.46
N THR A 228 -0.39 4.51 12.75
CA THR A 228 -0.19 4.01 14.13
C THR A 228 0.47 5.07 14.99
N LEU A 229 1.50 5.74 14.48
CA LEU A 229 2.16 6.85 15.19
C LEU A 229 1.23 8.04 15.39
N TYR A 230 0.35 8.34 14.43
CA TYR A 230 -0.64 9.41 14.53
C TYR A 230 -1.50 9.30 15.80
N ASN A 231 -1.80 8.08 16.22
CA ASN A 231 -2.59 7.78 17.41
C ASN A 231 -1.74 7.47 18.66
N GLY A 232 -0.42 7.64 18.62
CA GLY A 232 0.46 7.29 19.73
C GLY A 232 0.55 5.78 20.00
N GLY A 233 0.40 4.96 18.95
CA GLY A 233 0.42 3.49 19.08
C GLY A 233 1.81 2.88 18.86
N THR A 234 1.91 1.57 19.07
CA THR A 234 3.13 0.77 18.89
C THR A 234 3.14 0.12 17.50
N ILE A 235 4.21 0.29 16.76
CA ILE A 235 4.49 -0.42 15.51
C ILE A 235 5.35 -1.63 15.81
N CYS A 236 4.91 -2.82 15.39
CA CYS A 236 5.76 -3.99 15.33
C CYS A 236 6.31 -4.11 13.91
N LEU A 237 7.62 -4.18 13.75
CA LEU A 237 8.28 -4.17 12.45
C LEU A 237 8.73 -5.56 12.05
N THR A 238 8.27 -6.03 10.89
CA THR A 238 8.79 -7.23 10.23
C THR A 238 9.85 -6.81 9.21
N VAL A 239 11.10 -7.20 9.48
CA VAL A 239 12.24 -6.84 8.61
C VAL A 239 12.19 -7.61 7.29
N GLU A 240 11.85 -8.90 7.34
CA GLU A 240 11.76 -9.76 6.15
C GLU A 240 10.43 -10.53 6.13
N LEU A 241 9.76 -10.50 4.98
CA LEU A 241 8.44 -11.12 4.79
C LEU A 241 8.40 -12.63 5.14
N LYS A 242 9.51 -13.35 5.01
CA LYS A 242 9.60 -14.77 5.41
C LYS A 242 9.30 -14.99 6.91
N HIS A 243 9.50 -13.97 7.75
CA HIS A 243 9.24 -14.03 9.20
C HIS A 243 7.83 -13.62 9.58
N PHE A 244 7.00 -13.22 8.63
CA PHE A 244 5.64 -12.70 8.85
C PHE A 244 4.79 -13.56 9.81
N GLN A 245 4.77 -14.89 9.63
CA GLN A 245 3.94 -15.77 10.47
C GLN A 245 4.42 -15.84 11.92
N ARG A 246 5.74 -15.83 12.13
CA ARG A 246 6.35 -15.77 13.47
C ARG A 246 5.95 -14.45 14.14
N ASP A 247 6.17 -13.33 13.44
CA ASP A 247 5.99 -11.98 13.95
C ASP A 247 4.50 -11.69 14.22
N LEU A 248 3.61 -12.16 13.34
CA LEU A 248 2.16 -12.08 13.54
C LEU A 248 1.71 -12.77 14.84
N LYS A 249 2.30 -13.93 15.15
CA LYS A 249 2.00 -14.69 16.37
C LYS A 249 2.63 -14.05 17.61
N GLU A 250 3.89 -13.64 17.50
CA GLU A 250 4.69 -13.13 18.62
C GLU A 250 4.24 -11.74 19.06
N TYR A 251 4.07 -10.82 18.12
CA TYR A 251 3.67 -9.44 18.40
C TYR A 251 2.17 -9.30 18.64
N ASN A 252 1.37 -10.28 18.23
CA ASN A 252 -0.08 -10.30 18.46
C ASN A 252 -0.75 -8.96 18.10
N PRO A 253 -0.60 -8.46 16.84
CA PRO A 253 -1.09 -7.14 16.44
C PRO A 253 -2.62 -7.09 16.34
N TYR A 254 -3.15 -5.86 16.48
CA TYR A 254 -4.56 -5.56 16.25
C TYR A 254 -4.85 -5.26 14.78
N PHE A 255 -3.85 -4.70 14.08
CA PHE A 255 -3.94 -4.22 12.71
C PHE A 255 -2.71 -4.63 11.89
N VAL A 256 -2.92 -4.99 10.62
CA VAL A 256 -1.85 -5.30 9.65
C VAL A 256 -2.23 -4.71 8.29
N SER A 257 -1.26 -4.10 7.59
CA SER A 257 -1.42 -3.75 6.17
C SER A 257 -0.86 -4.85 5.28
N MET A 258 -1.63 -5.30 4.29
CA MET A 258 -1.25 -6.37 3.36
C MET A 258 -1.59 -5.98 1.92
N VAL A 259 -0.94 -6.63 0.96
CA VAL A 259 -1.40 -6.69 -0.43
C VAL A 259 -2.27 -7.93 -0.64
N PRO A 260 -3.15 -7.97 -1.67
CA PRO A 260 -4.06 -9.09 -1.92
C PRO A 260 -3.37 -10.45 -1.88
N MET A 261 -2.25 -10.61 -2.57
CA MET A 261 -1.49 -11.86 -2.62
C MET A 261 -1.12 -12.40 -1.22
N ILE A 262 -0.76 -11.53 -0.28
CA ILE A 262 -0.43 -11.94 1.11
C ILE A 262 -1.71 -12.36 1.84
N ALA A 263 -2.78 -11.56 1.76
CA ALA A 263 -4.05 -11.86 2.41
C ALA A 263 -4.65 -13.18 1.91
N GLU A 264 -4.67 -13.39 0.59
CA GLU A 264 -5.12 -14.65 -0.02
C GLU A 264 -4.26 -15.84 0.41
N GLY A 265 -2.94 -15.68 0.38
CA GLY A 265 -2.00 -16.72 0.81
C GLY A 265 -2.20 -17.13 2.27
N VAL A 266 -2.47 -16.17 3.16
CA VAL A 266 -2.78 -16.45 4.58
C VAL A 266 -4.08 -17.24 4.70
N TYR A 267 -5.15 -16.84 3.98
CA TYR A 267 -6.41 -17.57 4.02
C TYR A 267 -6.27 -19.00 3.49
N LYS A 268 -5.62 -19.19 2.33
CA LYS A 268 -5.35 -20.52 1.75
C LYS A 268 -4.56 -21.41 2.72
N LYS A 269 -3.57 -20.86 3.44
CA LYS A 269 -2.82 -21.60 4.48
C LYS A 269 -3.71 -22.02 5.66
N ILE A 270 -4.67 -21.20 6.08
CA ILE A 270 -5.64 -21.57 7.13
C ILE A 270 -6.44 -22.80 6.69
N LEU A 271 -6.95 -22.79 5.46
CA LEU A 271 -7.71 -23.91 4.91
C LEU A 271 -6.86 -25.19 4.78
N ALA A 272 -5.64 -25.05 4.25
CA ALA A 272 -4.71 -26.18 4.12
C ALA A 272 -4.37 -26.80 5.49
N GLU A 273 -4.13 -25.97 6.51
CA GLU A 273 -3.86 -26.46 7.86
C GLU A 273 -5.08 -27.15 8.49
N ALA A 274 -6.27 -26.60 8.29
CA ALA A 274 -7.52 -27.25 8.72
C ALA A 274 -7.70 -28.62 8.05
N LYS A 275 -7.41 -28.74 6.75
CA LYS A 275 -7.44 -29.99 5.99
C LYS A 275 -6.39 -30.99 6.50
N ARG A 276 -5.15 -30.54 6.74
CA ARG A 276 -4.06 -31.35 7.29
C ARG A 276 -4.43 -31.94 8.65
N GLN A 277 -5.11 -31.15 9.49
CA GLN A 277 -5.61 -31.61 10.80
C GLN A 277 -6.94 -32.40 10.72
N LYS A 278 -7.48 -32.64 9.53
CA LYS A 278 -8.80 -33.27 9.31
C LYS A 278 -9.95 -32.53 10.02
N LYS A 279 -9.83 -31.21 10.15
CA LYS A 279 -10.80 -30.28 10.78
C LYS A 279 -11.54 -29.40 9.80
N ASP A 280 -11.35 -29.58 8.50
CA ASP A 280 -11.98 -28.80 7.43
C ASP A 280 -13.51 -28.80 7.53
N LYS A 281 -14.14 -29.97 7.71
CA LYS A 281 -15.59 -30.11 7.92
C LYS A 281 -16.07 -29.43 9.21
N LEU A 282 -15.27 -29.48 10.28
CA LEU A 282 -15.56 -28.82 11.54
C LEU A 282 -15.51 -27.29 11.34
N LEU A 283 -14.47 -26.77 10.69
CA LEU A 283 -14.33 -25.34 10.38
C LEU A 283 -15.55 -24.83 9.61
N GLN A 284 -15.97 -25.54 8.56
CA GLN A 284 -17.15 -25.19 7.77
C GLN A 284 -18.45 -25.18 8.60
N ARG A 285 -18.62 -26.15 9.51
CA ARG A 285 -19.78 -26.18 10.42
C ARG A 285 -19.76 -25.00 11.40
N MET A 286 -18.59 -24.70 11.97
CA MET A 286 -18.42 -23.57 12.90
C MET A 286 -18.73 -22.24 12.20
N ILE A 287 -18.29 -22.03 10.96
CA ILE A 287 -18.62 -20.85 10.14
C ILE A 287 -20.15 -20.75 9.94
N LYS A 288 -20.83 -21.84 9.56
CA LYS A 288 -22.28 -21.85 9.37
C LYS A 288 -23.03 -21.49 10.67
N VAL A 289 -22.62 -22.08 11.80
CA VAL A 289 -23.22 -21.77 13.11
C VAL A 289 -23.01 -20.32 13.51
N SER A 290 -21.79 -19.82 13.33
CA SER A 290 -21.43 -18.44 13.64
C SER A 290 -22.24 -17.45 12.80
N ASN A 291 -22.34 -17.68 11.48
CA ASN A 291 -23.13 -16.85 10.57
C ASN A 291 -24.64 -16.89 10.91
N PHE A 292 -25.13 -18.02 11.38
CA PHE A 292 -26.52 -18.12 11.87
C PHE A 292 -26.74 -17.28 13.13
N LEU A 293 -25.83 -17.35 14.11
CA LEU A 293 -25.92 -16.59 15.36
C LEU A 293 -25.78 -15.06 15.13
N LEU A 294 -24.98 -14.66 14.14
CA LEU A 294 -24.86 -13.24 13.75
C LEU A 294 -26.21 -12.62 13.34
N LYS A 295 -27.15 -13.39 12.77
CA LYS A 295 -28.50 -12.90 12.44
C LYS A 295 -29.25 -12.45 13.70
N PHE A 296 -28.91 -12.99 14.85
CA PHE A 296 -29.45 -12.61 16.16
C PHE A 296 -28.54 -11.63 16.91
N LYS A 297 -27.55 -11.03 16.23
CA LYS A 297 -26.55 -10.10 16.81
C LYS A 297 -25.64 -10.74 17.86
N ILE A 298 -25.51 -12.07 17.85
CA ILE A 298 -24.61 -12.83 18.72
C ILE A 298 -23.32 -13.13 17.92
N ASP A 299 -22.25 -12.40 18.23
CA ASP A 299 -20.96 -12.59 17.57
C ASP A 299 -20.01 -13.46 18.41
N ILE A 300 -19.79 -14.70 17.96
CA ILE A 300 -18.88 -15.66 18.60
C ILE A 300 -17.62 -15.92 17.74
N ARG A 301 -17.45 -15.22 16.62
CA ARG A 301 -16.38 -15.48 15.65
C ARG A 301 -15.00 -15.41 16.29
N ARG A 302 -14.73 -14.39 17.09
CA ARG A 302 -13.43 -14.22 17.76
C ARG A 302 -13.14 -15.34 18.77
N MET A 303 -14.17 -15.85 19.45
CA MET A 303 -14.05 -16.98 20.36
C MET A 303 -13.70 -18.28 19.59
N LEU A 304 -14.34 -18.50 18.45
CA LEU A 304 -14.17 -19.71 17.64
C LEU A 304 -12.86 -19.70 16.83
N PHE A 305 -12.55 -18.59 16.19
CA PHE A 305 -11.51 -18.52 15.15
C PHE A 305 -10.27 -17.71 15.54
N GLY A 306 -10.28 -17.04 16.70
CA GLY A 306 -9.15 -16.19 17.11
C GLY A 306 -7.80 -16.89 17.20
N ASN A 307 -7.78 -18.20 17.40
CA ASN A 307 -6.54 -18.99 17.44
C ASN A 307 -6.02 -19.41 16.05
N LEU A 308 -6.81 -19.23 14.98
CA LEU A 308 -6.40 -19.64 13.63
C LEU A 308 -5.33 -18.74 13.04
N ILE A 309 -5.43 -17.43 13.32
CA ILE A 309 -4.49 -16.43 12.84
C ILE A 309 -3.82 -15.76 14.04
N ASN A 310 -4.60 -15.01 14.82
CA ASN A 310 -4.16 -14.22 15.96
C ASN A 310 -5.41 -13.78 16.76
N LYS A 311 -5.38 -13.95 18.07
CA LYS A 311 -6.54 -13.58 18.93
C LYS A 311 -6.89 -12.11 18.92
N ARG A 312 -5.93 -11.22 18.66
CA ARG A 312 -6.10 -9.76 18.73
C ARG A 312 -6.38 -9.13 17.36
N LEU A 313 -5.94 -9.77 16.27
CA LEU A 313 -6.08 -9.21 14.91
C LEU A 313 -7.54 -8.97 14.57
N LYS A 314 -7.91 -7.72 14.38
CA LYS A 314 -9.26 -7.31 14.02
C LYS A 314 -9.32 -6.78 12.60
N PHE A 315 -8.33 -6.00 12.18
CA PHE A 315 -8.31 -5.34 10.89
C PHE A 315 -7.10 -5.74 10.06
N ILE A 316 -7.35 -5.99 8.80
CA ILE A 316 -6.34 -6.06 7.74
C ILE A 316 -6.73 -5.00 6.72
N SER A 317 -5.89 -3.97 6.52
CA SER A 317 -6.05 -3.13 5.32
C SER A 317 -5.45 -3.85 4.12
N CYS A 318 -6.13 -3.79 2.99
CA CYS A 318 -5.69 -4.43 1.76
C CYS A 318 -5.80 -3.44 0.60
N GLY A 319 -4.71 -3.24 -0.12
CA GLY A 319 -4.64 -2.29 -1.22
C GLY A 319 -3.41 -2.53 -2.10
N GLY A 320 -3.17 -1.60 -3.03
CA GLY A 320 -2.05 -1.67 -3.97
C GLY A 320 -2.28 -2.54 -5.21
N ALA A 321 -3.27 -3.45 -5.18
CA ALA A 321 -3.73 -4.26 -6.31
C ALA A 321 -5.22 -4.60 -6.15
N PRO A 322 -5.93 -5.03 -7.21
CA PRO A 322 -7.30 -5.50 -7.10
C PRO A 322 -7.44 -6.64 -6.09
N LEU A 323 -8.40 -6.54 -5.19
CA LEU A 323 -8.72 -7.57 -4.21
C LEU A 323 -9.98 -8.30 -4.62
N ASN A 324 -9.92 -9.64 -4.65
CA ASN A 324 -11.08 -10.47 -4.93
C ASN A 324 -12.09 -10.38 -3.75
N PRO A 325 -13.36 -9.96 -4.02
CA PRO A 325 -14.41 -9.83 -3.01
C PRO A 325 -14.64 -11.09 -2.17
N TYR A 326 -14.43 -12.26 -2.77
CA TYR A 326 -14.50 -13.55 -2.07
C TYR A 326 -13.70 -13.55 -0.77
N TYR A 327 -12.46 -13.05 -0.78
CA TYR A 327 -11.63 -13.06 0.43
C TYR A 327 -12.11 -12.07 1.49
N VAL A 328 -12.69 -10.95 1.09
CA VAL A 328 -13.30 -9.99 2.02
C VAL A 328 -14.38 -10.69 2.86
N ASP A 329 -15.29 -11.41 2.18
CA ASP A 329 -16.37 -12.15 2.84
C ASP A 329 -15.83 -13.30 3.71
N ARG A 330 -14.84 -14.03 3.22
CA ARG A 330 -14.23 -15.15 3.98
C ARG A 330 -13.52 -14.69 5.25
N TYR A 331 -12.81 -13.58 5.22
CA TYR A 331 -12.19 -13.01 6.43
C TYR A 331 -13.25 -12.50 7.42
N MET A 332 -14.33 -11.90 6.93
CA MET A 332 -15.45 -11.47 7.78
C MET A 332 -16.10 -12.65 8.50
N GLU A 333 -16.22 -13.82 7.86
CA GLU A 333 -16.71 -15.06 8.51
C GLU A 333 -15.83 -15.54 9.66
N LEU A 334 -14.53 -15.22 9.62
CA LEU A 334 -13.59 -15.50 10.71
C LEU A 334 -13.54 -14.39 11.78
N GLY A 335 -14.33 -13.32 11.62
CA GLY A 335 -14.36 -12.17 12.54
C GLY A 335 -13.20 -11.18 12.34
N ILE A 336 -12.58 -11.18 11.16
CA ILE A 336 -11.53 -10.26 10.76
C ILE A 336 -12.07 -9.39 9.63
N TYR A 337 -11.92 -8.08 9.75
CA TYR A 337 -12.33 -7.13 8.71
C TYR A 337 -11.18 -6.93 7.73
N LEU A 338 -11.30 -7.49 6.53
CA LEU A 338 -10.38 -7.24 5.42
C LEU A 338 -10.87 -5.98 4.70
N LEU A 339 -10.27 -4.84 5.07
CA LEU A 339 -10.67 -3.52 4.60
C LEU A 339 -10.02 -3.26 3.24
N ASN A 340 -10.78 -3.45 2.15
CA ASN A 340 -10.33 -3.05 0.84
C ASN A 340 -10.18 -1.53 0.77
N GLY A 341 -9.03 -1.06 0.29
CA GLY A 341 -8.71 0.35 0.13
C GLY A 341 -8.15 0.65 -1.26
N TYR A 342 -8.46 1.83 -1.76
CA TYR A 342 -8.00 2.30 -3.05
C TYR A 342 -7.32 3.66 -2.94
N GLY A 343 -6.28 3.80 -3.74
CA GLY A 343 -5.55 5.04 -3.86
C GLY A 343 -4.32 4.92 -4.75
N LEU A 344 -3.58 6.01 -4.84
CA LEU A 344 -2.45 6.24 -5.74
C LEU A 344 -1.38 7.01 -4.99
N THR A 345 -0.11 6.84 -5.34
CA THR A 345 0.99 7.61 -4.74
C THR A 345 0.72 9.12 -4.83
N GLU A 346 0.13 9.57 -5.92
CA GLU A 346 -0.30 10.93 -6.19
C GLU A 346 -1.39 11.45 -5.21
N CYS A 347 -1.97 10.56 -4.39
CA CYS A 347 -2.98 10.87 -3.37
C CYS A 347 -2.53 10.49 -1.94
N ALA A 348 -1.26 10.33 -1.67
CA ALA A 348 -0.56 10.17 -0.38
C ALA A 348 -0.96 9.01 0.57
N PRO A 349 -1.31 7.79 0.21
CA PRO A 349 -1.85 7.28 -1.06
C PRO A 349 -3.37 7.10 -1.07
N LEU A 350 -4.12 7.34 0.03
CA LEU A 350 -5.48 6.88 0.24
C LEU A 350 -6.54 7.83 -0.32
N ILE A 351 -7.46 7.29 -1.10
CA ILE A 351 -8.68 7.96 -1.57
C ILE A 351 -9.90 7.44 -0.82
N CYS A 352 -10.01 6.12 -0.67
CA CYS A 352 -11.12 5.49 0.05
C CYS A 352 -10.70 4.16 0.68
N ILE A 353 -11.46 3.71 1.68
CA ILE A 353 -11.27 2.43 2.36
C ILE A 353 -12.62 1.94 2.90
N ASN A 354 -12.84 0.63 2.89
CA ASN A 354 -14.00 0.01 3.53
C ASN A 354 -14.04 0.35 5.02
N ARG A 355 -15.25 0.40 5.58
CA ARG A 355 -15.51 0.76 6.98
C ARG A 355 -16.10 -0.42 7.73
N GLU A 356 -15.72 -0.61 9.01
CA GLU A 356 -16.13 -1.76 9.83
C GLU A 356 -17.64 -2.04 9.81
N PHE A 357 -18.45 -0.99 9.93
CA PHE A 357 -19.91 -1.12 10.04
C PHE A 357 -20.64 -0.88 8.71
N ASP A 358 -19.89 -0.68 7.63
CA ASP A 358 -20.41 -0.40 6.29
C ASP A 358 -19.56 -1.12 5.22
N MET A 359 -19.33 -2.42 5.46
CA MET A 359 -18.54 -3.28 4.58
C MET A 359 -19.33 -3.60 3.31
N ASP A 360 -18.64 -3.50 2.18
CA ASP A 360 -19.11 -3.96 0.88
C ASP A 360 -17.94 -4.56 0.13
N SER A 361 -17.98 -5.87 -0.08
CA SER A 361 -16.87 -6.63 -0.67
C SER A 361 -16.60 -6.28 -2.12
N GLU A 362 -17.61 -5.79 -2.85
CA GLU A 362 -17.49 -5.37 -4.26
C GLU A 362 -16.90 -3.96 -4.41
N SER A 363 -16.88 -3.15 -3.33
CA SER A 363 -16.40 -1.78 -3.37
C SER A 363 -14.95 -1.68 -2.88
N VAL A 364 -14.25 -0.62 -3.32
CA VAL A 364 -12.95 -0.23 -2.77
C VAL A 364 -13.09 0.69 -1.55
N GLY A 365 -14.31 0.93 -1.08
CA GLY A 365 -14.62 1.58 0.18
C GLY A 365 -15.25 2.96 0.06
N THR A 366 -15.44 3.58 1.23
CA THR A 366 -16.00 4.93 1.37
C THR A 366 -14.90 5.96 1.20
N ILE A 367 -15.15 6.97 0.36
CA ILE A 367 -14.25 8.13 0.18
C ILE A 367 -13.93 8.75 1.55
N ILE A 368 -12.67 9.05 1.83
CA ILE A 368 -12.27 9.70 3.08
C ILE A 368 -12.88 11.10 3.20
N LYS A 369 -13.04 11.60 4.43
CA LYS A 369 -13.93 12.72 4.75
C LYS A 369 -13.66 14.00 3.93
N GLU A 370 -12.40 14.38 3.78
CA GLU A 370 -11.99 15.64 3.17
C GLU A 370 -11.70 15.54 1.68
N VAL A 371 -11.97 14.38 1.09
CA VAL A 371 -11.79 14.13 -0.33
C VAL A 371 -13.12 14.19 -1.04
N ASP A 372 -13.15 14.93 -2.13
CA ASP A 372 -14.24 14.96 -3.10
C ASP A 372 -13.90 14.09 -4.30
N ALA A 373 -14.88 13.33 -4.78
CA ALA A 373 -14.73 12.43 -5.90
C ALA A 373 -15.93 12.57 -6.85
N LYS A 374 -15.66 12.66 -8.13
CA LYS A 374 -16.68 12.65 -9.18
C LYS A 374 -16.28 11.72 -10.31
N ILE A 375 -17.25 11.32 -11.11
CA ILE A 375 -17.03 10.53 -12.32
C ILE A 375 -17.16 11.47 -13.53
N ALA A 376 -16.15 11.48 -14.38
CA ALA A 376 -16.17 12.23 -15.64
C ALA A 376 -17.14 11.61 -16.64
N ASP A 377 -17.46 12.33 -17.71
CA ASP A 377 -18.40 11.87 -18.74
C ASP A 377 -17.93 10.58 -19.44
N ASP A 378 -16.62 10.36 -19.53
CA ASP A 378 -16.01 9.15 -20.07
C ASP A 378 -15.94 7.99 -19.05
N GLY A 379 -16.34 8.21 -17.80
CA GLY A 379 -16.30 7.22 -16.72
C GLY A 379 -15.03 7.23 -15.86
N GLU A 380 -14.09 8.17 -16.11
CA GLU A 380 -12.87 8.30 -15.32
C GLU A 380 -13.15 8.85 -13.92
N ILE A 381 -12.50 8.29 -12.91
CA ILE A 381 -12.58 8.77 -11.52
C ILE A 381 -11.71 10.01 -11.38
N LEU A 382 -12.31 11.09 -10.89
CA LEU A 382 -11.66 12.37 -10.63
C LEU A 382 -11.66 12.68 -9.13
N ILE A 383 -10.52 13.10 -8.59
CA ILE A 383 -10.30 13.28 -7.15
C ILE A 383 -9.81 14.69 -6.84
N LYS A 384 -10.38 15.31 -5.81
CA LYS A 384 -9.93 16.59 -5.26
C LYS A 384 -9.88 16.50 -3.74
N GLY A 385 -8.78 16.92 -3.14
CA GLY A 385 -8.64 16.91 -1.69
C GLY A 385 -7.25 17.30 -1.22
N PRO A 386 -7.08 17.49 0.09
CA PRO A 386 -5.81 17.88 0.68
C PRO A 386 -4.74 16.78 0.58
N ASN A 387 -5.11 15.56 0.22
CA ASN A 387 -4.23 14.41 0.01
C ASN A 387 -3.61 14.37 -1.39
N VAL A 388 -4.07 15.21 -2.33
CA VAL A 388 -3.58 15.23 -3.72
C VAL A 388 -2.24 15.94 -3.79
N MET A 389 -1.30 15.38 -4.53
CA MET A 389 0.05 15.91 -4.74
C MET A 389 0.08 17.33 -5.31
N LEU A 390 1.22 18.00 -5.18
CA LEU A 390 1.47 19.29 -5.84
C LEU A 390 1.61 19.14 -7.36
N GLY A 391 2.07 18.00 -7.84
CA GLY A 391 2.34 17.68 -9.24
C GLY A 391 3.51 16.74 -9.38
N TYR A 392 3.94 16.48 -10.62
CA TYR A 392 5.12 15.68 -10.90
C TYR A 392 6.39 16.54 -10.95
N TYR A 393 7.42 16.10 -10.25
CA TYR A 393 8.70 16.79 -10.19
C TYR A 393 9.32 16.95 -11.59
N LYS A 394 9.74 18.17 -11.93
CA LYS A 394 10.29 18.55 -13.26
C LYS A 394 9.43 18.12 -14.46
N ASN A 395 8.16 17.86 -14.27
CA ASN A 395 7.26 17.45 -15.35
C ASN A 395 5.92 18.22 -15.29
N PRO A 396 5.95 19.53 -15.62
CA PRO A 396 4.75 20.36 -15.61
C PRO A 396 3.72 19.94 -16.65
N GLU A 397 4.14 19.35 -17.77
CA GLU A 397 3.26 18.88 -18.83
C GLU A 397 2.41 17.70 -18.32
N ALA A 398 3.05 16.66 -17.77
CA ALA A 398 2.33 15.55 -17.17
C ALA A 398 1.45 15.99 -15.98
N THR A 399 1.86 17.02 -15.25
CA THR A 399 1.04 17.61 -14.19
C THR A 399 -0.21 18.26 -14.76
N ALA A 400 -0.09 19.06 -15.81
CA ALA A 400 -1.22 19.71 -16.48
C ALA A 400 -2.18 18.69 -17.11
N GLU A 401 -1.66 17.63 -17.72
CA GLU A 401 -2.45 16.55 -18.32
C GLU A 401 -3.29 15.77 -17.31
N CYS A 402 -2.78 15.58 -16.09
CA CYS A 402 -3.49 14.82 -15.04
C CYS A 402 -4.41 15.67 -14.18
N MET A 403 -4.54 16.98 -14.43
CA MET A 403 -5.40 17.88 -13.69
C MET A 403 -6.51 18.47 -14.59
N VAL A 404 -7.74 18.53 -14.08
CA VAL A 404 -8.89 19.15 -14.76
C VAL A 404 -9.79 19.84 -13.72
N ASP A 405 -10.03 21.13 -13.86
CA ASP A 405 -10.88 21.93 -12.94
C ASP A 405 -10.51 21.76 -11.45
N GLY A 406 -9.23 21.58 -11.15
CA GLY A 406 -8.71 21.33 -9.82
C GLY A 406 -8.93 19.92 -9.29
N TYR A 407 -9.33 18.98 -10.16
CA TYR A 407 -9.39 17.55 -9.87
C TYR A 407 -8.23 16.82 -10.51
N PHE A 408 -7.69 15.87 -9.80
CA PHE A 408 -6.72 14.91 -10.29
C PHE A 408 -7.42 13.76 -11.03
N LYS A 409 -6.97 13.47 -12.24
CA LYS A 409 -7.41 12.36 -13.09
C LYS A 409 -6.67 11.09 -12.69
N THR A 410 -7.38 10.11 -12.15
CA THR A 410 -6.75 8.90 -11.62
C THR A 410 -6.25 7.92 -12.68
N GLY A 411 -6.74 8.04 -13.91
CA GLY A 411 -6.54 7.03 -14.95
C GLY A 411 -7.27 5.71 -14.69
N ASP A 412 -8.18 5.68 -13.73
CA ASP A 412 -9.01 4.52 -13.42
C ASP A 412 -10.49 4.83 -13.72
N TYR A 413 -11.22 3.85 -14.23
CA TYR A 413 -12.65 3.91 -14.43
C TYR A 413 -13.43 3.37 -13.24
N GLY A 414 -14.61 3.94 -13.00
CA GLY A 414 -15.45 3.50 -11.90
C GLY A 414 -16.78 4.23 -11.80
N TYR A 415 -17.48 3.98 -10.70
CA TYR A 415 -18.73 4.67 -10.38
C TYR A 415 -18.88 4.86 -8.88
N LEU A 416 -19.71 5.82 -8.50
CA LEU A 416 -20.06 6.12 -7.13
C LEU A 416 -21.48 5.67 -6.81
N LYS A 417 -21.67 5.06 -5.63
CA LYS A 417 -22.97 4.94 -4.98
C LYS A 417 -22.89 5.72 -3.67
N GLU A 418 -23.51 6.88 -3.63
CA GLU A 418 -23.32 7.86 -2.55
C GLU A 418 -21.84 8.23 -2.42
N ARG A 419 -21.20 7.94 -1.29
CA ARG A 419 -19.74 8.14 -1.08
C ARG A 419 -18.90 6.86 -1.22
N ARG A 420 -19.48 5.76 -1.68
CA ARG A 420 -18.79 4.50 -1.88
C ARG A 420 -18.32 4.38 -3.32
N LEU A 421 -17.04 4.07 -3.50
CA LEU A 421 -16.39 3.97 -4.81
C LEU A 421 -16.27 2.51 -5.25
N TYR A 422 -16.54 2.28 -6.53
CA TYR A 422 -16.36 1.01 -7.23
C TYR A 422 -15.44 1.23 -8.42
N VAL A 423 -14.27 0.62 -8.41
CA VAL A 423 -13.31 0.68 -9.52
C VAL A 423 -13.58 -0.47 -10.47
N THR A 424 -13.70 -0.19 -11.77
CA THR A 424 -14.02 -1.18 -12.79
C THR A 424 -12.84 -1.58 -13.67
N GLY A 425 -11.80 -0.74 -13.74
CA GLY A 425 -10.59 -1.04 -14.50
C GLY A 425 -9.74 0.20 -14.76
N ARG A 426 -8.64 0.01 -15.50
CA ARG A 426 -7.72 1.10 -15.86
C ARG A 426 -7.94 1.60 -17.27
N LYS A 427 -7.94 2.93 -17.43
CA LYS A 427 -8.10 3.60 -18.73
C LYS A 427 -7.09 3.12 -19.78
N LYS A 428 -5.82 2.95 -19.37
CA LYS A 428 -4.75 2.46 -20.23
C LYS A 428 -4.88 1.00 -20.68
N ASN A 429 -5.66 0.21 -19.95
CA ASN A 429 -5.89 -1.21 -20.25
C ASN A 429 -7.16 -1.42 -21.08
N LEU A 430 -7.88 -0.33 -21.39
CA LEU A 430 -9.12 -0.40 -22.16
C LEU A 430 -8.86 -1.05 -23.53
N ILE A 431 -9.58 -2.12 -23.79
CA ILE A 431 -9.56 -2.79 -25.08
C ILE A 431 -10.71 -2.23 -25.92
N ILE A 432 -10.37 -1.68 -27.07
CA ILE A 432 -11.37 -1.22 -28.06
C ILE A 432 -11.48 -2.30 -29.13
N LEU A 433 -12.62 -2.96 -29.17
CA LEU A 433 -12.91 -3.99 -30.20
C LEU A 433 -13.21 -3.35 -31.56
N ASP A 434 -13.09 -4.13 -32.63
CA ASP A 434 -13.32 -3.65 -34.01
C ASP A 434 -14.78 -3.16 -34.25
N ASN A 435 -15.73 -3.61 -33.44
CA ASN A 435 -17.11 -3.11 -33.42
C ASN A 435 -17.32 -1.82 -32.61
N GLY A 436 -16.22 -1.19 -32.12
CA GLY A 436 -16.24 0.03 -31.32
C GLY A 436 -16.66 -0.17 -29.86
N LYS A 437 -16.84 -1.40 -29.37
CA LYS A 437 -17.17 -1.67 -27.97
C LYS A 437 -15.92 -1.60 -27.10
N ASN A 438 -16.07 -0.96 -25.95
CA ASN A 438 -15.05 -0.85 -24.93
C ASN A 438 -15.14 -2.02 -23.94
N VAL A 439 -14.03 -2.72 -23.72
CA VAL A 439 -13.91 -3.82 -22.76
C VAL A 439 -12.82 -3.48 -21.74
N LEU A 440 -13.18 -3.53 -20.48
CA LEU A 440 -12.22 -3.45 -19.36
C LEU A 440 -11.81 -4.87 -18.98
N PRO A 441 -10.58 -5.29 -19.29
CA PRO A 441 -10.13 -6.67 -19.09
C PRO A 441 -10.21 -7.09 -17.63
N GLU A 442 -10.01 -6.16 -16.69
CA GLU A 442 -10.07 -6.42 -15.26
C GLU A 442 -11.44 -6.96 -14.80
N MET A 443 -12.53 -6.59 -15.46
CA MET A 443 -13.86 -7.11 -15.15
C MET A 443 -13.98 -8.62 -15.43
N ILE A 444 -13.32 -9.09 -16.49
CA ILE A 444 -13.29 -10.51 -16.87
C ILE A 444 -12.30 -11.27 -15.98
N GLU A 445 -11.12 -10.68 -15.76
CA GLU A 445 -10.07 -11.23 -14.92
C GLU A 445 -10.52 -11.45 -13.47
N ALA A 446 -11.33 -10.53 -12.94
CA ALA A 446 -11.92 -10.69 -11.60
C ALA A 446 -12.82 -11.93 -11.52
N LYS A 447 -13.54 -12.29 -12.60
CA LYS A 447 -14.35 -13.51 -12.64
C LYS A 447 -13.49 -14.76 -12.80
N LEU A 448 -12.46 -14.72 -13.66
CA LEU A 448 -11.50 -15.80 -13.84
C LEU A 448 -10.77 -16.12 -12.52
N SER A 449 -10.35 -15.10 -11.77
CA SER A 449 -9.67 -15.26 -10.49
C SER A 449 -10.53 -15.89 -9.38
N ASN A 450 -11.83 -16.05 -9.58
CA ASN A 450 -12.72 -16.80 -8.68
C ASN A 450 -12.60 -18.33 -8.85
N LEU A 451 -11.93 -18.79 -9.89
CA LEU A 451 -11.66 -20.20 -10.11
C LEU A 451 -10.40 -20.61 -9.34
N ASP A 452 -10.54 -21.55 -8.40
CA ASP A 452 -9.48 -21.95 -7.47
C ASP A 452 -8.19 -22.44 -8.15
N TRP A 453 -8.31 -22.97 -9.36
CA TRP A 453 -7.18 -23.49 -10.13
C TRP A 453 -6.38 -22.39 -10.85
N ILE A 454 -6.95 -21.21 -11.08
CA ILE A 454 -6.25 -20.08 -11.71
C ILE A 454 -5.35 -19.39 -10.68
N LYS A 455 -4.06 -19.35 -10.96
CA LYS A 455 -3.07 -18.62 -10.14
C LYS A 455 -2.97 -17.16 -10.58
N GLU A 456 -2.85 -16.95 -11.89
CA GLU A 456 -2.75 -15.63 -12.51
C GLU A 456 -3.44 -15.65 -13.86
N CYS A 457 -4.03 -14.52 -14.24
CA CYS A 457 -4.60 -14.37 -15.57
C CYS A 457 -4.48 -12.93 -16.08
N ILE A 458 -4.46 -12.81 -17.39
CA ILE A 458 -4.58 -11.55 -18.13
C ILE A 458 -5.58 -11.78 -19.26
N VAL A 459 -6.48 -10.83 -19.45
CA VAL A 459 -7.32 -10.77 -20.64
C VAL A 459 -6.72 -9.75 -21.61
N THR A 460 -6.52 -10.20 -22.84
CA THR A 460 -5.92 -9.41 -23.92
C THR A 460 -6.66 -9.66 -25.23
N THR A 461 -6.16 -9.12 -26.33
CA THR A 461 -6.68 -9.42 -27.67
C THR A 461 -5.69 -10.23 -28.48
N ARG A 462 -6.23 -11.03 -29.39
CA ARG A 462 -5.52 -11.72 -30.46
C ARG A 462 -6.21 -11.43 -31.77
N LYS A 463 -5.43 -11.18 -32.83
CA LYS A 463 -5.97 -10.97 -34.17
C LYS A 463 -6.18 -12.32 -34.89
N VAL A 464 -7.41 -12.62 -35.29
CA VAL A 464 -7.79 -13.81 -36.04
C VAL A 464 -8.61 -13.39 -37.23
N ASN A 465 -8.15 -13.69 -38.45
CA ASN A 465 -8.83 -13.31 -39.72
C ASN A 465 -9.23 -11.83 -39.77
N ASP A 466 -8.28 -10.95 -39.40
CA ASP A 466 -8.44 -9.48 -39.26
C ASP A 466 -9.41 -8.98 -38.18
N ASN A 467 -10.02 -9.86 -37.39
CA ASN A 467 -10.86 -9.49 -36.27
C ASN A 467 -10.09 -9.64 -34.93
N ARG A 468 -10.24 -8.68 -34.03
CA ARG A 468 -9.74 -8.78 -32.66
C ARG A 468 -10.70 -9.60 -31.82
N ILE A 469 -10.21 -10.68 -31.25
CA ILE A 469 -10.94 -11.50 -30.29
C ILE A 469 -10.35 -11.35 -28.88
N LEU A 470 -11.19 -11.52 -27.86
CA LEU A 470 -10.73 -11.54 -26.45
C LEU A 470 -10.19 -12.93 -26.12
N VAL A 471 -8.98 -12.95 -25.53
CA VAL A 471 -8.29 -14.17 -25.12
C VAL A 471 -7.84 -14.04 -23.68
N ALA A 472 -8.04 -15.11 -22.89
CA ALA A 472 -7.50 -15.21 -21.55
C ALA A 472 -6.15 -15.94 -21.58
N LEU A 473 -5.09 -15.28 -21.14
CA LEU A 473 -3.82 -15.92 -20.83
C LEU A 473 -3.86 -16.33 -19.36
N ILE A 474 -3.64 -17.61 -19.06
CA ILE A 474 -3.85 -18.18 -17.73
C ILE A 474 -2.62 -18.94 -17.29
N TYR A 475 -2.07 -18.59 -16.14
CA TYR A 475 -1.08 -19.41 -15.46
C TYR A 475 -1.72 -20.25 -14.35
N THR A 476 -1.38 -21.53 -14.34
CA THR A 476 -1.83 -22.50 -13.33
C THR A 476 -0.79 -23.60 -13.14
N GLU A 477 -0.75 -24.19 -11.94
CA GLU A 477 0.04 -25.38 -11.63
C GLU A 477 -0.79 -26.67 -11.69
N ASP A 478 -2.11 -26.55 -11.66
CA ASP A 478 -3.04 -27.68 -11.56
C ASP A 478 -4.34 -27.36 -12.34
N ALA A 479 -4.28 -27.55 -13.65
CA ALA A 479 -5.42 -27.29 -14.53
C ALA A 479 -6.46 -28.42 -14.42
N PRO A 480 -7.77 -28.11 -14.40
CA PRO A 480 -8.81 -29.12 -14.44
C PRO A 480 -8.85 -29.82 -15.83
N GLU A 481 -9.47 -31.01 -15.88
CA GLU A 481 -9.64 -31.75 -17.14
C GLU A 481 -10.52 -30.99 -18.15
N ASP A 482 -11.52 -30.23 -17.68
CA ASP A 482 -12.45 -29.47 -18.50
C ASP A 482 -12.41 -27.98 -18.20
N ILE A 483 -11.39 -27.30 -18.73
CA ILE A 483 -11.22 -25.84 -18.64
C ILE A 483 -12.34 -25.13 -19.40
N GLN A 484 -12.77 -25.69 -20.55
CA GLN A 484 -13.75 -25.05 -21.41
C GLN A 484 -15.11 -24.86 -20.70
N ALA A 485 -15.53 -25.81 -19.88
CA ALA A 485 -16.76 -25.68 -19.11
C ALA A 485 -16.71 -24.52 -18.09
N ASP A 486 -15.54 -24.24 -17.50
CA ASP A 486 -15.37 -23.09 -16.62
C ASP A 486 -15.39 -21.76 -17.39
N ILE A 487 -14.73 -21.70 -18.56
CA ILE A 487 -14.75 -20.52 -19.44
C ILE A 487 -16.17 -20.25 -19.96
N ASP A 488 -16.91 -21.29 -20.37
CA ASP A 488 -18.29 -21.15 -20.84
C ASP A 488 -19.21 -20.61 -19.76
N ARG A 489 -19.07 -21.10 -18.53
CA ARG A 489 -19.82 -20.58 -17.36
C ARG A 489 -19.52 -19.10 -17.06
N ILE A 490 -18.26 -18.68 -17.22
CA ILE A 490 -17.90 -17.25 -17.11
C ILE A 490 -18.54 -16.47 -18.24
N ASN A 491 -18.44 -16.95 -19.46
CA ASN A 491 -19.02 -16.33 -20.65
C ASN A 491 -20.55 -16.16 -20.57
N GLU A 492 -21.26 -17.11 -19.96
CA GLU A 492 -22.71 -16.99 -19.71
C GLU A 492 -23.05 -15.79 -18.80
N SER A 493 -22.14 -15.45 -17.88
CA SER A 493 -22.30 -14.32 -16.95
C SER A 493 -21.89 -12.97 -17.54
N LEU A 494 -21.35 -12.94 -18.76
CA LEU A 494 -20.80 -11.76 -19.43
C LEU A 494 -21.70 -11.31 -20.59
N PRO A 495 -21.78 -9.98 -20.85
CA PRO A 495 -22.33 -9.47 -22.10
C PRO A 495 -21.62 -10.12 -23.32
N GLU A 496 -22.34 -10.31 -24.42
CA GLU A 496 -21.82 -11.00 -25.60
C GLU A 496 -20.48 -10.45 -26.08
N TYR A 497 -20.33 -9.13 -26.15
CA TYR A 497 -19.12 -8.47 -26.63
C TYR A 497 -17.91 -8.58 -25.65
N MET A 498 -18.13 -9.04 -24.41
CA MET A 498 -17.08 -9.28 -23.40
C MET A 498 -16.71 -10.75 -23.28
N ARG A 499 -17.34 -11.65 -24.05
CA ARG A 499 -17.06 -13.08 -23.95
C ARG A 499 -15.68 -13.40 -24.48
N LEU A 500 -14.99 -14.26 -23.77
CA LEU A 500 -13.72 -14.84 -24.20
C LEU A 500 -13.99 -15.78 -25.38
N ALA A 501 -13.26 -15.57 -26.47
CA ALA A 501 -13.32 -16.43 -27.65
C ALA A 501 -12.32 -17.59 -27.58
N ASP A 502 -11.25 -17.41 -26.75
CA ASP A 502 -10.19 -18.41 -26.63
C ASP A 502 -9.48 -18.24 -25.27
N TYR A 503 -8.67 -19.23 -24.87
CA TYR A 503 -7.76 -19.15 -23.75
C TYR A 503 -6.44 -19.84 -24.07
N GLU A 504 -5.38 -19.45 -23.36
CA GLU A 504 -4.04 -20.03 -23.49
C GLU A 504 -3.44 -20.27 -22.11
N LEU A 505 -2.91 -21.48 -21.90
CA LEU A 505 -2.20 -21.81 -20.67
C LEU A 505 -0.73 -21.39 -20.79
N MET A 506 -0.27 -20.63 -19.81
CA MET A 506 1.11 -20.15 -19.73
C MET A 506 1.99 -21.17 -19.01
N ASP A 507 3.17 -21.45 -19.56
CA ASP A 507 4.13 -22.40 -18.97
C ASP A 507 4.80 -21.90 -17.69
N LYS A 508 4.77 -20.58 -17.44
CA LYS A 508 5.38 -19.92 -16.29
C LYS A 508 4.56 -18.72 -15.82
N GLU A 509 4.82 -18.28 -14.58
CA GLU A 509 4.24 -17.04 -14.05
C GLU A 509 4.51 -15.85 -14.97
N PHE A 510 3.57 -14.89 -14.95
CA PHE A 510 3.75 -13.63 -15.67
C PHE A 510 4.89 -12.82 -15.06
N GLU A 511 5.62 -12.08 -15.89
CA GLU A 511 6.60 -11.13 -15.43
C GLU A 511 5.93 -9.98 -14.68
N LYS A 512 6.54 -9.59 -13.56
CA LYS A 512 6.00 -8.59 -12.64
C LYS A 512 7.04 -7.51 -12.37
N ASN A 513 6.58 -6.32 -12.06
CA ASN A 513 7.44 -5.26 -11.52
C ASN A 513 7.78 -5.51 -10.03
N SER A 514 8.57 -4.62 -9.42
CA SER A 514 8.97 -4.66 -8.00
C SER A 514 7.76 -4.68 -7.04
N THR A 515 6.63 -4.09 -7.44
CA THR A 515 5.37 -4.11 -6.67
C THR A 515 4.51 -5.35 -6.92
N LYS A 516 5.07 -6.38 -7.59
CA LYS A 516 4.39 -7.64 -7.95
C LYS A 516 3.16 -7.47 -8.86
N LYS A 517 3.09 -6.37 -9.62
CA LYS A 517 2.07 -6.16 -10.67
C LYS A 517 2.55 -6.73 -11.99
N ILE A 518 1.65 -7.43 -12.69
CA ILE A 518 1.95 -8.03 -13.99
C ILE A 518 2.27 -6.95 -15.04
N LEU A 519 3.33 -7.15 -15.80
CA LEU A 519 3.76 -6.29 -16.91
C LEU A 519 2.95 -6.62 -18.16
N ARG A 520 1.70 -6.13 -18.23
CA ARG A 520 0.73 -6.44 -19.31
C ARG A 520 1.26 -6.14 -20.72
N ASN A 521 2.07 -5.10 -20.87
CA ASN A 521 2.66 -4.70 -22.16
C ASN A 521 3.55 -5.77 -22.80
N LYS A 522 3.91 -6.81 -22.06
CA LYS A 522 4.68 -7.96 -22.57
C LYS A 522 3.80 -9.07 -23.15
N TYR A 523 2.47 -8.98 -22.99
CA TYR A 523 1.53 -10.07 -23.24
C TYR A 523 0.32 -9.67 -24.11
N GLY A 524 0.29 -8.49 -24.67
CA GLY A 524 -0.76 -8.00 -25.54
C GLY A 524 -0.21 -7.49 -26.88
N GLU A 525 -1.07 -7.54 -27.95
CA GLU A 525 -0.80 -6.83 -29.20
C GLU A 525 -1.13 -5.33 -29.04
#